data_ffa6682ddd232259ab68afdd4a1e834b
#
_entry.id   ffa6682ddd232259ab68afdd4a1e834b
#
_cell.length_a   1.000
_cell.length_b   1.000
_cell.length_c   1.000
_cell.angle_alpha   90.00
_cell.angle_beta   90.00
_cell.angle_gamma   90.00
#
_symmetry.space_group_name_H-M   'P 1'
#
loop_
_entity.id
_entity.type
_entity.pdbx_description
1 polymer ?
#
loop_
_entity_poly.entity_id
_entity_poly.type
_entity_poly.pdbx_seq_one_letter_code
_entity_poly.pdbx_strand_id
1 'polypeptide(L)'
;EYLREKYSCIILDTPPLGVLAEGFTLSKLADACVYVVRANVLRKESLRLLSELEKDKRLPDLGVVLNGVKVESGGYGYGYVYGYQYSYGNGNTDRKTS
;
A
#
# COMPACT_ATOMS: atom_id res chain seq x y z
N GLU A 1 -4.61 -7.42 22.26
CA GLU A 1 -5.63 -6.74 23.06
C GLU A 1 -5.04 -5.57 23.86
N TYR A 2 -3.99 -5.79 24.62
CA TYR A 2 -3.32 -4.76 25.44
C TYR A 2 -2.90 -3.48 24.67
N LEU A 3 -2.40 -3.63 23.43
CA LEU A 3 -2.01 -2.48 22.60
C LEU A 3 -3.22 -1.71 22.08
N ARG A 4 -4.33 -2.36 21.81
CA ARG A 4 -5.56 -1.71 21.35
C ARG A 4 -6.16 -0.76 22.39
N GLU A 5 -5.93 -1.02 23.66
CA GLU A 5 -6.36 -0.14 24.75
C GLU A 5 -5.51 1.13 24.88
N LYS A 6 -4.27 1.08 24.41
CA LYS A 6 -3.30 2.18 24.57
C LYS A 6 -3.11 3.03 23.33
N TYR A 7 -3.33 2.49 22.14
CA TYR A 7 -3.02 3.15 20.88
C TYR A 7 -4.22 3.15 19.94
N SER A 8 -4.47 4.30 19.34
CA SER A 8 -5.51 4.46 18.32
C SER A 8 -5.13 3.84 16.98
N CYS A 9 -3.86 3.68 16.72
CA CYS A 9 -3.34 3.06 15.50
C CYS A 9 -2.14 2.17 15.85
N ILE A 10 -2.15 0.95 15.34
CA ILE A 10 -1.07 -0.03 15.55
C ILE A 10 -0.65 -0.54 14.18
N ILE A 11 0.63 -0.43 13.88
CA ILE A 11 1.20 -0.93 12.63
C ILE A 11 2.01 -2.18 12.95
N LEU A 12 1.66 -3.30 12.26
CA LEU A 12 2.41 -4.54 12.31
C LEU A 12 3.29 -4.64 11.06
N ASP A 13 4.60 -4.56 11.25
CA ASP A 13 5.57 -4.82 10.20
C ASP A 13 5.88 -6.33 10.17
N THR A 14 5.69 -6.95 9.01
CA THR A 14 5.83 -8.40 8.85
C THR A 14 6.82 -8.74 7.73
N PRO A 15 7.49 -9.90 7.81
CA PRO A 15 8.23 -10.43 6.67
C PRO A 15 7.33 -10.65 5.44
N PRO A 16 7.94 -10.80 4.24
CA PRO A 16 7.18 -11.06 3.01
C PRO A 16 6.26 -12.29 3.14
N LEU A 17 5.00 -12.13 2.77
CA LEU A 17 3.98 -13.18 2.89
C LEU A 17 4.30 -14.48 2.11
N GLY A 18 5.11 -14.37 1.05
CA GLY A 18 5.50 -15.53 0.24
C GLY A 18 6.54 -16.46 0.88
N VAL A 19 7.12 -16.06 2.01
CA VAL A 19 8.24 -16.77 2.63
C VAL A 19 7.84 -17.51 3.91
N LEU A 20 6.90 -16.95 4.67
CA LEU A 20 6.52 -17.49 5.98
C LEU A 20 5.01 -17.50 6.18
N ALA A 21 4.47 -18.63 6.61
CA ALA A 21 3.07 -18.77 6.99
C ALA A 21 2.64 -17.86 8.17
N GLU A 22 3.60 -17.35 8.91
CA GLU A 22 3.40 -16.46 10.05
C GLU A 22 2.72 -15.14 9.68
N GLY A 23 2.99 -14.62 8.46
CA GLY A 23 2.34 -13.41 7.97
C GLY A 23 0.83 -13.52 7.87
N PHE A 24 0.32 -14.68 7.47
CA PHE A 24 -1.12 -14.95 7.44
C PHE A 24 -1.74 -15.07 8.83
N THR A 25 -0.98 -15.59 9.79
CA THR A 25 -1.45 -15.67 11.17
C THR A 25 -1.56 -14.29 11.80
N LEU A 26 -0.57 -13.44 11.56
CA LEU A 26 -0.59 -12.05 12.03
C LEU A 26 -1.66 -11.20 11.35
N SER A 27 -1.95 -11.44 10.07
CA SER A 27 -2.97 -10.70 9.35
C SER A 27 -4.37 -10.84 9.95
N LYS A 28 -4.65 -11.97 10.58
CA LYS A 28 -5.93 -12.20 11.28
C LYS A 28 -6.14 -11.28 12.48
N LEU A 29 -5.08 -10.68 12.99
CA LEU A 29 -5.13 -9.72 14.09
C LEU A 29 -5.33 -8.29 13.62
N ALA A 30 -5.16 -8.05 12.33
CA ALA A 30 -5.28 -6.73 11.73
C ALA A 30 -6.72 -6.43 11.29
N ASP A 31 -7.08 -5.18 11.29
CA ASP A 31 -8.36 -4.69 10.77
C ASP A 31 -8.27 -4.42 9.25
N ALA A 32 -7.07 -4.09 8.76
CA ALA A 32 -6.76 -3.91 7.35
C ALA A 32 -5.32 -4.33 7.05
N CYS A 33 -5.04 -4.70 5.82
CA CYS A 33 -3.71 -5.10 5.37
C CYS A 33 -3.25 -4.22 4.20
N VAL A 34 -2.00 -3.82 4.24
CA VAL A 34 -1.34 -3.13 3.13
C VAL A 34 -0.26 -4.04 2.55
N TYR A 35 -0.42 -4.44 1.31
CA TYR A 35 0.56 -5.25 0.59
C TYR A 35 1.45 -4.34 -0.24
N VAL A 36 2.74 -4.30 0.10
CA VAL A 36 3.72 -3.45 -0.59
C VAL A 36 4.39 -4.24 -1.72
N VAL A 37 4.27 -3.73 -2.93
CA VAL A 37 4.87 -4.29 -4.14
C VAL A 37 5.95 -3.36 -4.67
N ARG A 38 7.10 -3.90 -5.09
CA ARG A 38 8.15 -3.12 -5.75
C ARG A 38 7.97 -3.14 -7.26
N ALA A 39 7.87 -1.97 -7.87
CA ALA A 39 7.62 -1.82 -9.30
C ALA A 39 8.64 -2.54 -10.20
N ASN A 40 9.93 -2.53 -9.81
CA ASN A 40 11.01 -3.13 -10.60
C ASN A 40 11.16 -4.66 -10.42
N VAL A 41 10.41 -5.24 -9.48
CA VAL A 41 10.50 -6.66 -9.12
C VAL A 41 9.14 -7.35 -9.30
N LEU A 42 8.15 -6.62 -9.80
CA LEU A 42 6.81 -7.13 -10.01
C LEU A 42 6.82 -8.23 -11.09
N ARG A 43 6.58 -9.46 -10.66
CA ARG A 43 6.42 -10.62 -11.54
C ARG A 43 4.93 -10.93 -11.71
N LYS A 44 4.59 -11.59 -12.80
CA LYS A 44 3.23 -12.07 -13.06
C LYS A 44 2.70 -12.96 -11.94
N GLU A 45 3.58 -13.74 -11.32
CA GLU A 45 3.28 -14.62 -10.18
C GLU A 45 2.82 -13.82 -8.96
N SER A 46 3.43 -12.66 -8.72
CA SER A 46 3.04 -11.77 -7.62
C SER A 46 1.64 -11.18 -7.83
N LEU A 47 1.29 -10.84 -9.07
CA LEU A 47 -0.06 -10.37 -9.42
C LEU A 47 -1.10 -11.46 -9.26
N ARG A 48 -0.76 -12.69 -9.63
CA ARG A 48 -1.64 -13.85 -9.40
C ARG A 48 -1.89 -14.08 -7.92
N LEU A 49 -0.82 -14.06 -7.12
CA LEU A 49 -0.93 -14.20 -5.67
C LEU A 49 -1.83 -13.14 -5.06
N LEU A 50 -1.67 -11.88 -5.45
CA LEU A 50 -2.53 -10.78 -4.99
C LEU A 50 -4.00 -11.02 -5.37
N SER A 51 -4.25 -11.42 -6.60
CA SER A 51 -5.61 -11.73 -7.07
C SER A 51 -6.24 -12.89 -6.29
N GLU A 52 -5.47 -13.93 -5.98
CA GLU A 52 -5.94 -15.05 -5.17
C GLU A 52 -6.20 -14.64 -3.72
N LEU A 53 -5.33 -13.83 -3.12
CA LEU A 53 -5.49 -13.32 -1.76
C LEU A 53 -6.75 -12.46 -1.61
N GLU A 54 -7.04 -11.62 -2.60
CA GLU A 54 -8.26 -10.82 -2.64
C GLU A 54 -9.50 -11.69 -2.83
N LYS A 55 -9.46 -12.60 -3.79
CA LYS A 55 -10.57 -13.49 -4.12
C LYS A 55 -10.94 -14.41 -2.96
N ASP A 56 -9.95 -14.97 -2.31
CA ASP A 56 -10.15 -15.88 -1.17
C ASP A 56 -10.42 -15.13 0.15
N LYS A 57 -10.37 -13.80 0.14
CA LYS A 57 -10.53 -12.94 1.32
C LYS A 57 -9.64 -13.37 2.50
N ARG A 58 -8.42 -13.78 2.18
CA ARG A 58 -7.46 -14.24 3.19
C ARG A 58 -6.87 -13.11 4.03
N LEU A 59 -6.90 -11.91 3.51
CA LEU A 59 -6.42 -10.71 4.18
C LEU A 59 -7.58 -9.74 4.39
N PRO A 60 -7.75 -9.19 5.59
CA PRO A 60 -8.81 -8.21 5.84
C PRO A 60 -8.50 -6.90 5.12
N ASP A 61 -9.48 -6.32 4.46
CA ASP A 61 -9.44 -5.01 3.78
C ASP A 61 -8.09 -4.74 3.09
N LEU A 62 -7.80 -5.56 2.07
CA LEU A 62 -6.52 -5.55 1.38
C LEU A 62 -6.35 -4.31 0.50
N GLY A 63 -5.39 -3.46 0.85
CA GLY A 63 -4.86 -2.40 0.00
C GLY A 63 -3.51 -2.79 -0.60
N VAL A 64 -3.19 -2.27 -1.78
CA VAL A 64 -1.91 -2.50 -2.45
C VAL A 64 -1.18 -1.19 -2.66
N VAL A 65 0.09 -1.15 -2.27
CA VAL A 65 0.98 -0.01 -2.50
C VAL A 65 2.09 -0.42 -3.45
N LEU A 66 2.22 0.31 -4.55
CA LEU A 66 3.31 0.14 -5.49
C LEU A 66 4.46 1.07 -5.12
N ASN A 67 5.55 0.49 -4.63
CA ASN A 67 6.74 1.21 -4.21
C ASN A 67 7.83 1.18 -5.29
N GLY A 68 8.73 2.16 -5.26
CA GLY A 68 9.89 2.20 -6.15
C GLY A 68 9.55 2.49 -7.61
N VAL A 69 8.46 3.18 -7.86
CA VAL A 69 8.09 3.63 -9.21
C VAL A 69 9.05 4.73 -9.65
N LYS A 70 9.74 4.49 -10.77
CA LYS A 70 10.56 5.53 -11.41
C LYS A 70 9.63 6.46 -12.20
N VAL A 71 9.67 7.72 -11.86
CA VAL A 71 8.98 8.75 -12.62
C VAL A 71 9.90 9.17 -13.76
N GLU A 72 9.64 8.67 -14.96
CA GLU A 72 10.35 9.13 -16.16
C GLU A 72 9.66 10.39 -16.72
N SER A 73 10.47 11.41 -17.01
CA SER A 73 9.99 12.62 -17.64
C SER A 73 9.55 12.32 -19.08
N GLY A 74 8.23 12.32 -19.32
CA GLY A 74 7.63 12.17 -20.64
C GLY A 74 6.76 10.91 -20.85
N GLY A 75 6.58 10.06 -19.83
CA GLY A 75 5.68 8.91 -19.89
C GLY A 75 4.28 9.18 -19.33
N TYR A 76 3.32 8.34 -19.69
CA TYR A 76 1.93 8.42 -19.21
C TYR A 76 1.81 8.36 -17.66
N GLY A 77 2.72 7.66 -16.99
CA GLY A 77 2.78 7.59 -15.53
C GLY A 77 3.16 8.92 -14.86
N TYR A 78 3.91 9.76 -15.54
CA TYR A 78 4.33 11.06 -15.03
C TYR A 78 3.15 12.03 -14.89
N GLY A 79 2.23 12.05 -15.85
CA GLY A 79 1.03 12.88 -15.79
C GLY A 79 0.13 12.52 -14.60
N TYR A 80 0.07 11.26 -14.22
CA TYR A 80 -0.73 10.78 -13.09
C TYR A 80 -0.15 11.24 -11.74
N VAL A 81 1.14 11.06 -11.55
CA VAL A 81 1.84 11.51 -10.33
C VAL A 81 1.84 13.02 -10.22
N TYR A 82 2.03 13.70 -11.32
CA TYR A 82 1.99 15.17 -11.38
C TYR A 82 0.60 15.74 -11.09
N GLY A 83 -0.45 15.10 -11.58
CA GLY A 83 -1.83 15.45 -11.26
C GLY A 83 -2.13 15.36 -9.77
N TYR A 84 -1.64 14.33 -9.10
CA TYR A 84 -1.77 14.17 -7.65
C TYR A 84 -1.01 15.23 -6.86
N GLN A 85 0.21 15.54 -7.24
CA GLN A 85 1.00 16.60 -6.60
C GLN A 85 0.38 17.98 -6.82
N TYR A 86 -0.16 18.25 -7.98
CA TYR A 86 -0.83 19.52 -8.28
C TYR A 86 -2.12 19.71 -7.47
N SER A 87 -2.86 18.66 -7.28
CA SER A 87 -4.10 18.69 -6.47
C SER A 87 -3.81 19.01 -5.00
N TYR A 88 -2.73 18.48 -4.46
CA TYR A 88 -2.31 18.79 -3.09
C TYR A 88 -1.58 20.13 -2.97
N GLY A 89 -0.86 20.57 -4.00
CA GLY A 89 -0.12 21.81 -4.02
C GLY A 89 -1.02 23.05 -4.11
N ASN A 90 -2.09 22.99 -4.89
CA ASN A 90 -3.02 24.10 -5.04
C ASN A 90 -3.83 24.41 -3.77
N GLY A 91 -4.10 23.42 -2.95
CA GLY A 91 -4.74 23.64 -1.66
C GLY A 91 -3.90 24.44 -0.66
N ASN A 92 -2.57 24.45 -0.87
CA ASN A 92 -1.65 25.19 -0.01
C ASN A 92 -1.34 26.61 -0.51
N THR A 93 -1.50 26.86 -1.81
CA THR A 93 -1.28 28.21 -2.39
C THR A 93 -2.45 29.15 -2.12
N ASP A 94 -3.67 28.63 -2.08
CA ASP A 94 -4.85 29.44 -1.76
C ASP A 94 -4.86 29.93 -0.29
N ARG A 95 -4.15 29.26 0.59
CA ARG A 95 -3.99 29.70 1.98
C ARG A 95 -2.95 30.81 2.17
N LYS A 96 -2.05 31.02 1.20
CA LYS A 96 -1.01 32.05 1.26
C LYS A 96 -1.42 33.36 0.61
N THR A 97 -2.43 33.36 -0.21
CA THR A 97 -2.93 34.53 -0.94
C THR A 97 -4.16 35.14 -0.30
N SER A 98 -4.69 34.53 0.71
CA SER A 98 -5.76 35.08 1.54
C SER A 98 -5.23 35.63 2.85
#